data_f5e0b68944e4acd83f97b2645a0bf0b4
#
_entry.id   f5e0b68944e4acd83f97b2645a0bf0b4
#
_cell.length_a   1.000
_cell.length_b   1.000
_cell.length_c   1.000
_cell.angle_alpha   90.00
_cell.angle_beta   90.00
_cell.angle_gamma   90.00
#
_symmetry.space_group_name_H-M   'P 1'
#
loop_
_entity.id
_entity.type
_entity.pdbx_description
1 polymer ?
#
loop_
_entity_poly.entity_id
_entity_poly.type
_entity_poly.pdbx_seq_one_letter_code
_entity_poly.pdbx_strand_id
1 'polypeptide(L)'
;MKAATGETLKEMLRRADEGGYAVPMFDYTDYWDQLAVIEAAEELHAPIMFASIPKTVQELGVDVLGAVGKLRMEHSMLPIIHHLDHANTVELCRAAIDAGYPSVMIDASKQSLEENISMTK
;
A
#
# COMPACT_ATOMS: atom_id res chain seq x y z
N MET A 1 -7.56 15.54 17.86
CA MET A 1 -7.04 15.21 16.53
C MET A 1 -8.13 14.47 15.78
N LYS A 2 -8.56 14.97 14.65
CA LYS A 2 -9.50 14.23 13.81
C LYS A 2 -8.73 13.06 13.19
N ALA A 3 -9.26 11.86 13.41
CA ALA A 3 -8.78 10.67 12.74
C ALA A 3 -8.83 10.86 11.22
N ALA A 4 -7.95 10.11 10.57
CA ALA A 4 -7.94 9.87 9.13
C ALA A 4 -9.33 9.88 8.52
N THR A 5 -9.41 10.21 7.27
CA THR A 5 -10.66 10.23 6.51
C THR A 5 -11.43 8.90 6.56
N GLY A 6 -10.80 7.80 7.02
CA GLY A 6 -11.37 6.45 7.02
C GLY A 6 -11.71 5.95 5.62
N GLU A 7 -11.25 6.68 4.60
CA GLU A 7 -11.50 6.35 3.21
C GLU A 7 -10.76 5.06 2.83
N THR A 8 -11.49 4.11 2.28
CA THR A 8 -10.94 2.85 1.80
C THR A 8 -10.27 3.03 0.43
N LEU A 9 -9.37 2.10 0.07
CA LEU A 9 -8.78 2.06 -1.28
C LEU A 9 -9.86 2.11 -2.38
N LYS A 10 -10.95 1.37 -2.20
CA LYS A 10 -12.04 1.33 -3.17
C LYS A 10 -12.69 2.70 -3.37
N GLU A 11 -12.94 3.44 -2.30
CA GLU A 11 -13.53 4.78 -2.37
C GLU A 11 -12.56 5.77 -2.99
N MET A 12 -11.28 5.72 -2.62
CA MET A 12 -10.23 6.56 -3.20
C MET A 12 -10.12 6.36 -4.72
N LEU A 13 -10.07 5.10 -5.18
CA LEU A 13 -10.02 4.79 -6.61
C LEU A 13 -11.29 5.17 -7.36
N ARG A 14 -12.48 4.97 -6.76
CA ARG A 14 -13.74 5.40 -7.36
C ARG A 14 -13.76 6.92 -7.56
N ARG A 15 -13.33 7.69 -6.58
CA ARG A 15 -13.24 9.16 -6.71
C ARG A 15 -12.24 9.60 -7.77
N ALA A 16 -11.14 8.87 -7.91
CA ALA A 16 -10.14 9.14 -8.95
C ALA A 16 -10.74 8.90 -10.35
N ASP A 17 -11.44 7.78 -10.53
CA ASP A 17 -12.11 7.44 -11.78
C ASP A 17 -13.19 8.48 -12.16
N GLU A 18 -14.07 8.82 -11.23
CA GLU A 18 -15.11 9.84 -11.42
C GLU A 18 -14.53 11.24 -11.68
N GLY A 19 -13.40 11.57 -11.03
CA GLY A 19 -12.71 12.84 -11.19
C GLY A 19 -11.75 12.93 -12.38
N GLY A 20 -11.52 11.81 -13.08
CA GLY A 20 -10.61 11.75 -14.23
C GLY A 20 -9.14 11.98 -13.88
N TYR A 21 -8.69 11.53 -12.69
CA TYR A 21 -7.29 11.64 -12.26
C TYR A 21 -6.73 10.30 -11.81
N ALA A 22 -5.41 10.16 -11.83
CA ALA A 22 -4.71 8.99 -11.31
C ALA A 22 -4.27 9.20 -9.86
N VAL A 23 -4.31 8.14 -9.04
CA VAL A 23 -3.68 8.11 -7.72
C VAL A 23 -2.26 7.59 -7.89
N PRO A 24 -1.23 8.37 -7.52
CA PRO A 24 0.14 7.90 -7.61
C PRO A 24 0.45 6.86 -6.52
N MET A 25 1.32 5.92 -6.85
CA MET A 25 1.88 4.95 -5.93
C MET A 25 3.40 5.04 -5.95
N PHE A 26 4.00 5.13 -4.76
CA PHE A 26 5.45 5.21 -4.59
C PHE A 26 5.95 4.11 -3.69
N ASP A 27 6.91 3.33 -4.17
CA ASP A 27 7.65 2.40 -3.33
C ASP A 27 8.59 3.15 -2.40
N TYR A 28 8.72 2.67 -1.19
CA TYR A 28 9.71 3.13 -0.23
C TYR A 28 10.67 1.99 0.14
N THR A 29 11.91 2.32 0.40
CA THR A 29 12.95 1.36 0.80
C THR A 29 13.26 1.43 2.28
N ASP A 30 12.98 2.55 2.92
CA ASP A 30 13.20 2.77 4.33
C ASP A 30 12.17 3.74 4.93
N TYR A 31 12.33 4.03 6.22
CA TYR A 31 11.45 4.93 6.95
C TYR A 31 11.48 6.38 6.43
N TRP A 32 12.63 6.84 5.96
CA TRP A 32 12.80 8.23 5.51
C TRP A 32 12.16 8.44 4.14
N ASP A 33 12.29 7.47 3.23
CA ASP A 33 11.57 7.46 1.95
C ASP A 33 10.06 7.48 2.19
N GLN A 34 9.58 6.62 3.09
CA GLN A 34 8.17 6.57 3.45
C GLN A 34 7.66 7.92 3.96
N LEU A 35 8.42 8.54 4.87
CA LEU A 35 8.06 9.84 5.44
C LEU A 35 8.04 10.93 4.37
N ALA A 36 9.05 10.99 3.51
CA ALA A 36 9.14 11.98 2.43
C ALA A 36 7.96 11.90 1.45
N VAL A 37 7.54 10.68 1.08
CA VAL A 37 6.38 10.46 0.21
C VAL A 37 5.09 10.96 0.86
N ILE A 38 4.89 10.68 2.13
CA ILE A 38 3.69 11.10 2.87
C ILE A 38 3.68 12.61 3.06
N GLU A 39 4.79 13.22 3.47
CA GLU A 39 4.91 14.67 3.66
C GLU A 39 4.65 15.43 2.34
N ALA A 40 5.21 14.95 1.23
CA ALA A 40 4.96 15.54 -0.08
C ALA A 40 3.47 15.48 -0.47
N ALA A 41 2.80 14.36 -0.18
CA ALA A 41 1.37 14.23 -0.43
C ALA A 41 0.55 15.20 0.43
N GLU A 42 0.90 15.34 1.71
CA GLU A 42 0.23 16.27 2.63
C GLU A 42 0.42 17.71 2.21
N GLU A 43 1.63 18.10 1.79
CA GLU A 43 1.92 19.45 1.27
C GLU A 43 1.10 19.77 0.01
N LEU A 44 0.96 18.80 -0.89
CA LEU A 44 0.23 18.94 -2.14
C LEU A 44 -1.27 18.67 -2.02
N HIS A 45 -1.76 18.27 -0.84
CA HIS A 45 -3.13 17.85 -0.60
C HIS A 45 -3.61 16.75 -1.58
N ALA A 46 -2.73 15.80 -1.91
CA ALA A 46 -2.98 14.76 -2.88
C ALA A 46 -3.15 13.37 -2.22
N PRO A 47 -4.15 12.56 -2.64
CA PRO A 47 -4.23 11.17 -2.20
C PRO A 47 -3.07 10.37 -2.79
N ILE A 48 -2.53 9.42 -2.03
CA ILE A 48 -1.45 8.55 -2.49
C ILE A 48 -1.61 7.10 -2.02
N MET A 49 -0.91 6.21 -2.70
CA MET A 49 -0.51 4.92 -2.18
C MET A 49 1.00 4.95 -1.89
N PHE A 50 1.41 4.46 -0.73
CA PHE A 50 2.80 4.23 -0.38
C PHE A 50 3.01 2.74 -0.20
N ALA A 51 4.04 2.19 -0.85
CA ALA A 51 4.18 0.75 -1.01
C ALA A 51 5.52 0.22 -0.55
N SER A 52 5.51 -1.00 -0.01
CA SER A 52 6.71 -1.79 0.21
C SER A 52 6.77 -2.95 -0.77
N ILE A 53 7.96 -3.31 -1.20
CA ILE A 53 8.23 -4.50 -2.01
C ILE A 53 8.77 -5.66 -1.13
N PRO A 54 8.81 -6.91 -1.63
CA PRO A 54 9.29 -8.05 -0.84
C PRO A 54 10.66 -7.85 -0.20
N LYS A 55 11.56 -7.16 -0.88
CA LYS A 55 12.89 -6.84 -0.34
C LYS A 55 12.81 -5.96 0.91
N THR A 56 12.03 -4.88 0.86
CA THR A 56 11.81 -3.99 2.00
C THR A 56 11.18 -4.74 3.17
N VAL A 57 10.19 -5.60 2.88
CA VAL A 57 9.55 -6.45 3.91
C VAL A 57 10.56 -7.41 4.54
N GLN A 58 11.44 -8.01 3.75
CA GLN A 58 12.48 -8.92 4.26
C GLN A 58 13.49 -8.20 5.17
N GLU A 59 13.85 -6.96 4.86
CA GLU A 59 14.82 -6.17 5.60
C GLU A 59 14.25 -5.57 6.90
N LEU A 60 13.01 -5.10 6.86
CA LEU A 60 12.41 -4.33 7.95
C LEU A 60 11.34 -5.09 8.75
N GLY A 61 10.83 -6.19 8.23
CA GLY A 61 9.81 -7.01 8.87
C GLY A 61 8.39 -6.57 8.53
N VAL A 62 7.55 -7.54 8.14
CA VAL A 62 6.15 -7.28 7.72
C VAL A 62 5.31 -6.68 8.85
N ASP A 63 5.49 -7.18 10.07
CA ASP A 63 4.74 -6.71 11.25
C ASP A 63 5.06 -5.26 11.60
N VAL A 64 6.36 -4.90 11.53
CA VAL A 64 6.82 -3.53 11.79
C VAL A 64 6.27 -2.57 10.74
N LEU A 65 6.40 -2.94 9.47
CA LEU A 65 5.89 -2.12 8.37
C LEU A 65 4.36 -1.98 8.41
N GLY A 66 3.64 -3.05 8.74
CA GLY A 66 2.20 -3.03 8.91
C GLY A 66 1.75 -2.09 10.03
N ALA A 67 2.40 -2.17 11.19
CA ALA A 67 2.13 -1.29 12.33
C ALA A 67 2.41 0.18 12.01
N VAL A 68 3.56 0.48 11.41
CA VAL A 68 3.91 1.84 11.00
C VAL A 68 2.95 2.36 9.93
N GLY A 69 2.65 1.55 8.91
CA GLY A 69 1.71 1.92 7.85
C GLY A 69 0.31 2.24 8.40
N LYS A 70 -0.19 1.42 9.32
CA LYS A 70 -1.46 1.67 10.00
C LYS A 70 -1.45 3.00 10.75
N LEU A 71 -0.41 3.28 11.53
CA LEU A 71 -0.28 4.55 12.25
C LEU A 71 -0.23 5.75 11.29
N ARG A 72 0.46 5.63 10.15
CA ARG A 72 0.50 6.68 9.14
C ARG A 72 -0.89 6.96 8.57
N MET A 73 -1.62 5.92 8.18
CA MET A 73 -2.99 6.06 7.68
C MET A 73 -3.94 6.67 8.72
N GLU A 74 -3.81 6.28 9.98
CA GLU A 74 -4.66 6.80 11.08
C GLU A 74 -4.38 8.26 11.41
N HIS A 75 -3.16 8.74 11.21
CA HIS A 75 -2.78 10.13 11.55
C HIS A 75 -2.80 11.09 10.36
N SER A 76 -2.88 10.59 9.14
CA SER A 76 -2.98 11.46 7.96
C SER A 76 -4.35 12.12 7.84
N MET A 77 -4.35 13.38 7.43
CA MET A 77 -5.57 14.12 7.10
C MET A 77 -6.05 13.85 5.67
N LEU A 78 -5.26 13.11 4.90
CA LEU A 78 -5.53 12.76 3.51
C LEU A 78 -5.80 11.26 3.37
N PRO A 79 -6.49 10.85 2.31
CA PRO A 79 -6.55 9.44 1.92
C PRO A 79 -5.17 8.96 1.49
N ILE A 80 -4.52 8.19 2.36
CA ILE A 80 -3.28 7.49 2.04
C ILE A 80 -3.47 6.00 2.28
N ILE A 81 -2.95 5.15 1.41
CA ILE A 81 -3.13 3.70 1.47
C ILE A 81 -1.78 3.00 1.47
N HIS A 82 -1.55 2.15 2.47
CA HIS A 82 -0.38 1.27 2.51
C HIS A 82 -0.60 0.05 1.63
N HIS A 83 0.38 -0.27 0.79
CA HIS A 83 0.31 -1.35 -0.20
C HIS A 83 1.53 -2.27 -0.13
N LEU A 84 1.32 -3.56 -0.34
CA LEU A 84 2.41 -4.49 -0.65
C LEU A 84 2.44 -4.70 -2.16
N ASP A 85 3.50 -4.22 -2.80
CA ASP A 85 3.69 -4.32 -4.24
C ASP A 85 4.57 -5.52 -4.61
N HIS A 86 4.25 -6.17 -5.72
CA HIS A 86 4.98 -7.30 -6.29
C HIS A 86 5.27 -8.45 -5.31
N ALA A 87 4.33 -8.81 -4.44
CA ALA A 87 4.49 -10.00 -3.58
C ALA A 87 4.72 -11.25 -4.43
N ASN A 88 5.76 -12.00 -4.12
CA ASN A 88 6.19 -13.18 -4.89
C ASN A 88 5.56 -14.49 -4.39
N THR A 89 4.82 -14.46 -3.28
CA THR A 89 4.12 -15.61 -2.72
C THR A 89 2.77 -15.21 -2.11
N VAL A 90 1.83 -16.14 -2.11
CA VAL A 90 0.52 -15.96 -1.47
C VAL A 90 0.68 -15.82 0.04
N GLU A 91 1.65 -16.52 0.64
CA GLU A 91 1.96 -16.45 2.07
C GLU A 91 2.39 -15.03 2.48
N LEU A 92 3.19 -14.36 1.65
CA LEU A 92 3.60 -12.99 1.91
C LEU A 92 2.40 -12.02 1.84
N CYS A 93 1.49 -12.21 0.89
CA CYS A 93 0.24 -11.45 0.82
C CYS A 93 -0.58 -11.62 2.10
N ARG A 94 -0.74 -12.86 2.57
CA ARG A 94 -1.47 -13.17 3.81
C ARG A 94 -0.82 -12.52 5.03
N ALA A 95 0.51 -12.68 5.16
CA ALA A 95 1.26 -12.06 6.25
C ALA A 95 1.10 -10.53 6.28
N ALA A 96 1.11 -9.88 5.11
CA ALA A 96 0.88 -8.44 5.01
C ALA A 96 -0.55 -8.05 5.43
N ILE A 97 -1.56 -8.78 4.98
CA ILE A 97 -2.96 -8.56 5.39
C ILE A 97 -3.10 -8.70 6.91
N ASP A 98 -2.55 -9.75 7.49
CA ASP A 98 -2.57 -10.00 8.94
C ASP A 98 -1.83 -8.90 9.72
N ALA A 99 -0.77 -8.34 9.14
CA ALA A 99 -0.04 -7.21 9.69
C ALA A 99 -0.77 -5.85 9.53
N GLY A 100 -1.89 -5.81 8.80
CA GLY A 100 -2.71 -4.60 8.66
C GLY A 100 -2.53 -3.82 7.36
N TYR A 101 -1.94 -4.42 6.33
CA TYR A 101 -1.95 -3.83 4.99
C TYR A 101 -3.36 -3.89 4.40
N PRO A 102 -3.95 -2.77 3.99
CA PRO A 102 -5.28 -2.76 3.38
C PRO A 102 -5.26 -3.15 1.90
N SER A 103 -4.08 -3.30 1.30
CA SER A 103 -3.89 -3.58 -0.12
C SER A 103 -2.64 -4.41 -0.36
N VAL A 104 -2.76 -5.44 -1.18
CA VAL A 104 -1.66 -6.32 -1.58
C VAL A 104 -1.77 -6.68 -3.05
N MET A 105 -0.64 -6.89 -3.72
CA MET A 105 -0.57 -7.40 -5.09
C MET A 105 0.28 -8.67 -5.11
N ILE A 106 -0.30 -9.76 -5.62
CA ILE A 106 0.47 -10.96 -5.98
C ILE A 106 1.06 -10.79 -7.39
N ASP A 107 2.36 -10.96 -7.52
CA ASP A 107 3.04 -10.95 -8.82
C ASP A 107 3.33 -12.36 -9.31
N ALA A 108 2.40 -12.90 -10.05
CA ALA A 108 2.53 -14.19 -10.74
C ALA A 108 2.86 -14.03 -12.24
N SER A 109 3.41 -12.89 -12.65
CA SER A 109 3.68 -12.58 -14.08
C SER A 109 4.70 -13.53 -14.74
N LYS A 110 5.54 -14.18 -13.94
CA LYS A 110 6.53 -15.16 -14.41
C LYS A 110 6.03 -16.60 -14.43
N GLN A 111 4.82 -16.85 -13.95
CA GLN A 111 4.20 -18.15 -13.90
C GLN A 111 3.40 -18.44 -15.18
N SER A 112 2.99 -19.69 -15.35
CA SER A 112 2.01 -20.04 -16.40
C SER A 112 0.68 -19.32 -16.15
N LEU A 113 -0.15 -19.17 -17.19
CA LEU A 113 -1.47 -18.55 -17.04
C LEU A 113 -2.34 -19.26 -16.00
N GLU A 114 -2.29 -20.61 -15.97
CA GLU A 114 -3.05 -21.41 -15.01
C GLU A 114 -2.60 -21.17 -13.57
N GLU A 115 -1.29 -21.13 -13.34
CA GLU A 115 -0.71 -20.82 -12.04
C GLU A 115 -1.02 -19.38 -11.60
N ASN A 116 -0.90 -18.41 -12.52
CA ASN A 116 -1.26 -17.02 -12.25
C ASN A 116 -2.72 -16.90 -11.79
N ILE A 117 -3.65 -17.52 -12.52
CA ILE A 117 -5.07 -17.55 -12.16
C ILE A 117 -5.27 -18.21 -10.79
N SER A 118 -4.57 -19.32 -10.52
CA SER A 118 -4.69 -20.03 -9.23
C SER A 118 -4.17 -19.21 -8.05
N MET A 119 -3.04 -18.52 -8.23
CA MET A 119 -2.45 -17.68 -7.19
C MET A 119 -3.27 -16.41 -6.90
N THR A 120 -3.95 -15.88 -7.92
CA THR A 120 -4.72 -14.63 -7.81
C THR A 120 -6.11 -14.84 -7.20
N LYS A 121 -6.66 -16.04 -7.28
CA LYS A 121 -7.96 -16.43 -6.68
C LYS A 121 -7.85 -16.59 -5.16
#